data_c20a7d4c50d5e5da3aa3b1da5803c88e
#
_entry.id   c20a7d4c50d5e5da3aa3b1da5803c88e
#
_cell.length_a   1.000
_cell.length_b   1.000
_cell.length_c   1.000
_cell.angle_alpha   90.00
_cell.angle_beta   90.00
_cell.angle_gamma   90.00
#
_symmetry.space_group_name_H-M   'P 1'
#
loop_
_entity.id
_entity.type
_entity.pdbx_description
1 polymer ?
#
loop_
_entity_poly.entity_id
_entity_poly.type
_entity_poly.pdbx_seq_one_letter_code
_entity_poly.pdbx_strand_id
1 'polypeptide(L)'
;YIEALKSQVIHWDSIREVSKDLKIVYTPLHGTGNIPARRVLKELGFEHVYVVKEQELPDGDFPTVSYPNPEAEEAFELGLKLAKEVDADLVLATDPDADRLGVHVKDKDGVYHTLTGNMSGCLLEEYELSQRKAANGSLPEEQ
;
A
#
# COMPACT_ATOMS: atom_id res chain seq x y z
N TYR A 1 17.35 -0.47 -6.53
CA TYR A 1 16.26 -0.50 -5.55
C TYR A 1 14.95 -1.02 -6.15
N ILE A 2 14.37 -0.37 -7.18
CA ILE A 2 13.08 -0.80 -7.78
C ILE A 2 13.15 -2.23 -8.34
N GLU A 3 14.21 -2.60 -9.03
CA GLU A 3 14.39 -3.99 -9.52
C GLU A 3 14.45 -4.99 -8.37
N ALA A 4 15.06 -4.64 -7.24
CA ALA A 4 15.07 -5.48 -6.06
C ALA A 4 13.65 -5.64 -5.46
N LEU A 5 12.83 -4.59 -5.47
CA LEU A 5 11.42 -4.70 -5.05
C LEU A 5 10.62 -5.59 -6.00
N LYS A 6 10.78 -5.41 -7.31
CA LYS A 6 10.11 -6.24 -8.33
C LYS A 6 10.50 -7.71 -8.23
N SER A 7 11.72 -8.03 -7.83
CA SER A 7 12.18 -9.40 -7.64
C SER A 7 11.51 -10.12 -6.46
N GLN A 8 10.86 -9.39 -5.56
CA GLN A 8 10.08 -9.98 -4.46
C GLN A 8 8.65 -10.39 -4.86
N VAL A 9 8.21 -10.02 -6.06
CA VAL A 9 6.88 -10.42 -6.56
C VAL A 9 6.86 -11.91 -6.84
N ILE A 10 5.97 -12.63 -6.15
CA ILE A 10 5.83 -14.08 -6.29
C ILE A 10 4.91 -14.42 -7.47
N HIS A 11 3.78 -13.72 -7.61
CA HIS A 11 2.75 -13.99 -8.62
C HIS A 11 2.53 -12.82 -9.57
N TRP A 12 3.36 -12.72 -10.61
CA TRP A 12 3.22 -11.71 -11.65
C TRP A 12 1.90 -11.80 -12.41
N ASP A 13 1.37 -13.01 -12.60
CA ASP A 13 0.12 -13.20 -13.35
C ASP A 13 -1.07 -12.60 -12.59
N SER A 14 -1.13 -12.74 -11.27
CA SER A 14 -2.15 -12.10 -10.44
C SER A 14 -2.09 -10.57 -10.51
N ILE A 15 -0.88 -9.99 -10.52
CA ILE A 15 -0.72 -8.55 -10.70
C ILE A 15 -1.23 -8.11 -12.08
N ARG A 16 -0.87 -8.83 -13.15
CA ARG A 16 -1.31 -8.51 -14.51
C ARG A 16 -2.82 -8.58 -14.67
N GLU A 17 -3.47 -9.49 -13.95
CA GLU A 17 -4.91 -9.66 -13.99
C GLU A 17 -5.65 -8.45 -13.39
N VAL A 18 -5.15 -7.89 -12.29
CA VAL A 18 -5.85 -6.84 -11.54
C VAL A 18 -5.32 -5.43 -11.77
N SER A 19 -4.11 -5.26 -12.25
CA SER A 19 -3.41 -3.96 -12.28
C SER A 19 -4.07 -2.90 -13.14
N LYS A 20 -4.88 -3.31 -14.13
CA LYS A 20 -5.59 -2.39 -15.03
C LYS A 20 -6.91 -1.87 -14.45
N ASP A 21 -7.50 -2.61 -13.53
CA ASP A 21 -8.82 -2.29 -12.99
C ASP A 21 -8.75 -1.82 -11.54
N LEU A 22 -7.78 -2.34 -10.76
CA LEU A 22 -7.64 -2.02 -9.34
C LEU A 22 -7.28 -0.55 -9.15
N LYS A 23 -8.13 0.16 -8.40
CA LYS A 23 -7.93 1.56 -8.06
C LYS A 23 -7.32 1.71 -6.68
N ILE A 24 -6.19 2.37 -6.61
CA ILE A 24 -5.42 2.58 -5.38
C ILE A 24 -5.33 4.07 -5.09
N VAL A 25 -5.73 4.48 -3.90
CA VAL A 25 -5.38 5.78 -3.34
C VAL A 25 -4.12 5.62 -2.48
N TYR A 26 -3.17 6.51 -2.65
CA TYR A 26 -1.92 6.49 -1.89
C TYR A 26 -1.64 7.85 -1.25
N THR A 27 -1.23 7.84 0.00
CA THR A 27 -0.65 9.00 0.68
C THR A 27 0.71 8.69 1.28
N PRO A 28 1.73 9.51 0.97
CA PRO A 28 3.04 9.43 1.62
C PRO A 28 3.10 10.15 2.97
N LEU A 29 2.01 10.74 3.45
CA LEU A 29 1.95 11.55 4.67
C LEU A 29 3.10 12.58 4.76
N HIS A 30 3.30 13.36 3.70
CA HIS A 30 4.39 14.34 3.55
C HIS A 30 5.80 13.73 3.61
N GLY A 31 5.95 12.42 3.37
CA GLY A 31 7.18 11.68 3.59
C GLY A 31 7.93 11.26 2.33
N THR A 32 8.97 10.48 2.54
CA THR A 32 9.93 10.04 1.51
C THR A 32 9.38 8.94 0.60
N GLY A 33 8.29 8.26 1.01
CA GLY A 33 7.66 7.18 0.25
C GLY A 33 7.05 7.61 -1.09
N ASN A 34 6.79 8.91 -1.31
CA ASN A 34 6.09 9.42 -2.49
C ASN A 34 6.67 8.86 -3.81
N ILE A 35 7.93 9.11 -4.07
CA ILE A 35 8.57 8.72 -5.34
C ILE A 35 8.74 7.20 -5.47
N PRO A 36 9.33 6.48 -4.50
CA PRO A 36 9.59 5.06 -4.65
C PRO A 36 8.31 4.22 -4.70
N ALA A 37 7.30 4.50 -3.85
CA ALA A 37 6.05 3.74 -3.85
C ALA A 37 5.28 3.92 -5.16
N ARG A 38 5.12 5.15 -5.63
CA ARG A 38 4.44 5.43 -6.90
C ARG A 38 5.17 4.83 -8.09
N ARG A 39 6.50 4.88 -8.06
CA ARG A 39 7.31 4.30 -9.13
C ARG A 39 7.17 2.78 -9.19
N VAL A 40 7.25 2.08 -8.05
CA VAL A 40 7.10 0.62 -8.05
C VAL A 40 5.68 0.21 -8.48
N LEU A 41 4.63 0.86 -8.00
CA LEU A 41 3.25 0.59 -8.42
C LEU A 41 3.08 0.76 -9.93
N LYS A 42 3.61 1.86 -10.49
CA LYS A 42 3.59 2.09 -11.94
C LYS A 42 4.37 1.02 -12.72
N GLU A 43 5.57 0.63 -12.26
CA GLU A 43 6.38 -0.39 -12.94
C GLU A 43 5.80 -1.80 -12.81
N LEU A 44 4.98 -2.06 -11.77
CA LEU A 44 4.17 -3.26 -11.64
C LEU A 44 2.94 -3.27 -12.57
N GLY A 45 2.60 -2.14 -13.19
CA GLY A 45 1.53 -2.04 -14.17
C GLY A 45 0.20 -1.50 -13.64
N PHE A 46 0.15 -1.01 -12.39
CA PHE A 46 -1.06 -0.39 -11.86
C PHE A 46 -1.33 0.95 -12.55
N GLU A 47 -2.46 1.02 -13.27
CA GLU A 47 -2.83 2.20 -14.08
C GLU A 47 -3.58 3.25 -13.25
N HIS A 48 -4.30 2.86 -12.21
CA HIS A 48 -5.17 3.72 -11.42
C HIS A 48 -4.61 3.96 -10.02
N VAL A 49 -3.54 4.76 -9.93
CA VAL A 49 -2.93 5.18 -8.66
C VAL A 49 -3.17 6.67 -8.46
N TYR A 50 -3.99 7.01 -7.47
CA TYR A 50 -4.38 8.38 -7.12
C TYR A 50 -3.65 8.82 -5.85
N VAL A 51 -2.94 9.93 -5.92
CA VAL A 51 -2.17 10.45 -4.77
C VAL A 51 -2.94 11.57 -4.10
N VAL A 52 -2.98 11.55 -2.77
CA VAL A 52 -3.53 12.64 -1.95
C VAL A 52 -2.64 13.87 -2.11
N LYS A 53 -3.12 14.85 -2.87
CA LYS A 53 -2.34 16.02 -3.29
C LYS A 53 -1.85 16.88 -2.13
N GLU A 54 -2.66 17.03 -1.12
CA GLU A 54 -2.36 17.80 0.08
C GLU A 54 -1.23 17.19 0.91
N GLN A 55 -0.99 15.88 0.76
CA GLN A 55 0.02 15.11 1.50
C GLN A 55 1.16 14.62 0.60
N GLU A 56 1.15 14.98 -0.68
CA GLU A 56 2.11 14.46 -1.69
C GLU A 56 3.54 14.94 -1.46
N LEU A 57 3.70 16.23 -1.18
CA LEU A 57 5.03 16.82 -1.06
C LEU A 57 5.60 16.67 0.35
N PRO A 58 6.91 16.41 0.48
CA PRO A 58 7.57 16.40 1.79
C PRO A 58 7.40 17.72 2.53
N ASP A 59 6.93 17.64 3.78
CA ASP A 59 6.76 18.78 4.65
C ASP A 59 6.97 18.35 6.11
N GLY A 60 8.01 18.88 6.75
CA GLY A 60 8.37 18.55 8.14
C GLY A 60 7.43 19.12 9.20
N ASP A 61 6.54 20.03 8.81
CA ASP A 61 5.53 20.61 9.72
C ASP A 61 4.22 19.79 9.73
N PHE A 62 4.06 18.82 8.81
CA PHE A 62 2.91 17.92 8.69
C PHE A 62 1.55 18.64 8.77
N PRO A 63 1.27 19.63 7.91
CA PRO A 63 0.15 20.55 8.06
C PRO A 63 -1.24 19.91 7.99
N THR A 64 -1.33 18.66 7.56
CA THR A 64 -2.61 17.95 7.38
C THR A 64 -2.90 16.90 8.44
N VAL A 65 -1.96 16.62 9.34
CA VAL A 65 -2.10 15.60 10.39
C VAL A 65 -1.39 16.07 11.67
N SER A 66 -1.96 15.78 12.81
CA SER A 66 -1.33 16.08 14.10
C SER A 66 -0.20 15.10 14.42
N TYR A 67 -0.30 13.88 13.92
CA TYR A 67 0.69 12.83 14.06
C TYR A 67 0.73 11.96 12.78
N PRO A 68 1.85 11.98 12.02
CA PRO A 68 1.96 11.28 10.74
C PRO A 68 2.19 9.77 10.92
N ASN A 69 1.22 9.08 11.52
CA ASN A 69 1.25 7.64 11.77
C ASN A 69 0.15 6.96 10.94
N PRO A 70 0.48 6.02 10.04
CA PRO A 70 -0.49 5.31 9.22
C PRO A 70 -1.40 4.34 10.01
N GLU A 71 -1.25 4.24 11.33
CA GLU A 71 -2.21 3.56 12.20
C GLU A 71 -3.27 4.50 12.77
N ALA A 72 -3.09 5.83 12.66
CA ALA A 72 -4.04 6.81 13.14
C ALA A 72 -5.15 7.06 12.11
N GLU A 73 -6.41 7.11 12.57
CA GLU A 73 -7.56 7.38 11.68
C GLU A 73 -7.42 8.72 10.94
N GLU A 74 -6.93 9.76 11.63
CA GLU A 74 -6.68 11.08 11.06
C GLU A 74 -5.79 11.04 9.81
N ALA A 75 -4.79 10.16 9.79
CA ALA A 75 -3.87 10.02 8.67
C ALA A 75 -4.58 9.60 7.37
N PHE A 76 -5.71 8.91 7.47
CA PHE A 76 -6.49 8.41 6.35
C PHE A 76 -7.67 9.31 5.92
N GLU A 77 -8.01 10.35 6.66
CA GLU A 77 -9.20 11.17 6.36
C GLU A 77 -9.21 11.69 4.92
N LEU A 78 -8.12 12.31 4.47
CA LEU A 78 -7.99 12.81 3.10
C LEU A 78 -7.93 11.68 2.07
N GLY A 79 -7.23 10.60 2.40
CA GLY A 79 -7.16 9.40 1.55
C GLY A 79 -8.52 8.73 1.37
N LEU A 80 -9.29 8.55 2.44
CA LEU A 80 -10.63 7.98 2.38
C LEU A 80 -11.64 8.89 1.66
N LYS A 81 -11.49 10.22 1.80
CA LYS A 81 -12.29 11.18 1.02
C LYS A 81 -12.02 11.01 -0.47
N LEU A 82 -10.77 11.04 -0.88
CA LEU A 82 -10.40 10.82 -2.28
C LEU A 82 -10.83 9.43 -2.78
N ALA A 83 -10.68 8.39 -1.94
CA ALA A 83 -11.08 7.03 -2.29
C ALA A 83 -12.57 6.92 -2.61
N LYS A 84 -13.44 7.60 -1.86
CA LYS A 84 -14.88 7.68 -2.14
C LYS A 84 -15.17 8.42 -3.45
N GLU A 85 -14.41 9.47 -3.77
CA GLU A 85 -14.60 10.27 -4.99
C GLU A 85 -14.23 9.46 -6.26
N VAL A 86 -13.16 8.67 -6.21
CA VAL A 86 -12.68 7.88 -7.36
C VAL A 86 -13.17 6.43 -7.33
N ASP A 87 -13.91 6.05 -6.30
CA ASP A 87 -14.36 4.68 -6.04
C ASP A 87 -13.18 3.69 -6.00
N ALA A 88 -12.19 3.99 -5.14
CA ALA A 88 -11.00 3.18 -5.00
C ALA A 88 -11.25 1.88 -4.23
N ASP A 89 -10.49 0.85 -4.55
CA ASP A 89 -10.54 -0.46 -3.89
C ASP A 89 -9.66 -0.50 -2.64
N LEU A 90 -8.52 0.20 -2.69
CA LEU A 90 -7.52 0.25 -1.62
C LEU A 90 -7.13 1.69 -1.31
N VAL A 91 -6.84 1.95 -0.03
CA VAL A 91 -6.14 3.16 0.41
C VAL A 91 -4.88 2.74 1.15
N LEU A 92 -3.74 3.22 0.70
CA LEU A 92 -2.42 2.95 1.25
C LEU A 92 -1.82 4.23 1.83
N ALA A 93 -1.23 4.13 3.00
CA ALA A 93 -0.47 5.22 3.61
C ALA A 93 0.88 4.72 4.10
N THR A 94 1.95 5.45 3.80
CA THR A 94 3.25 5.26 4.43
C THR A 94 3.53 6.41 5.38
N ASP A 95 4.23 6.14 6.47
CA ASP A 95 4.73 7.19 7.34
C ASP A 95 5.89 7.98 6.70
N PRO A 96 6.40 9.04 7.33
CA PRO A 96 7.35 9.95 6.70
C PRO A 96 8.68 9.32 6.25
N ASP A 97 9.20 8.32 6.94
CA ASP A 97 10.40 7.57 6.56
C ASP A 97 10.09 6.27 5.82
N ALA A 98 8.79 5.98 5.61
CA ALA A 98 8.27 4.88 4.81
C ALA A 98 8.67 3.47 5.30
N ASP A 99 8.82 3.30 6.62
CA ASP A 99 9.07 2.00 7.24
C ASP A 99 7.80 1.32 7.76
N ARG A 100 6.66 2.04 7.79
CA ARG A 100 5.33 1.52 8.14
C ARG A 100 4.34 1.69 6.99
N LEU A 101 3.38 0.77 6.92
CA LEU A 101 2.31 0.78 5.94
C LEU A 101 0.95 0.62 6.63
N GLY A 102 0.06 1.57 6.41
CA GLY A 102 -1.35 1.46 6.75
C GLY A 102 -2.19 1.14 5.53
N VAL A 103 -3.23 0.34 5.72
CA VAL A 103 -4.07 -0.16 4.62
C VAL A 103 -5.54 -0.06 5.00
N HIS A 104 -6.35 0.48 4.09
CA HIS A 104 -7.80 0.34 4.10
C HIS A 104 -8.27 -0.38 2.84
N VAL A 105 -9.24 -1.26 3.00
CA VAL A 105 -9.82 -2.06 1.92
C VAL A 105 -11.31 -1.77 1.82
N LYS A 106 -11.82 -1.54 0.62
CA LYS A 106 -13.26 -1.42 0.37
C LYS A 106 -13.89 -2.81 0.31
N ASP A 107 -14.97 -3.01 1.07
CA ASP A 107 -15.77 -4.22 0.99
C ASP A 107 -16.79 -4.17 -0.16
N LYS A 108 -17.54 -5.27 -0.33
CA LYS A 108 -18.60 -5.39 -1.34
C LYS A 108 -19.75 -4.40 -1.16
N ASP A 109 -19.92 -3.86 0.03
CA ASP A 109 -20.98 -2.90 0.37
C ASP A 109 -20.48 -1.44 0.23
N GLY A 110 -19.23 -1.25 -0.21
CA GLY A 110 -18.60 0.05 -0.42
C GLY A 110 -18.02 0.69 0.85
N VAL A 111 -17.91 -0.09 1.94
CA VAL A 111 -17.38 0.38 3.22
C VAL A 111 -15.87 0.12 3.29
N TYR A 112 -15.12 1.11 3.73
CA TYR A 112 -13.67 0.97 3.93
C TYR A 112 -13.37 0.47 5.34
N HIS A 113 -12.62 -0.61 5.42
CA HIS A 113 -12.16 -1.23 6.65
C HIS A 113 -10.65 -1.14 6.79
N THR A 114 -10.19 -0.77 7.98
CA THR A 114 -8.77 -0.76 8.32
C THR A 114 -8.26 -2.20 8.47
N LEU A 115 -7.14 -2.50 7.81
CA LEU A 115 -6.30 -3.63 8.16
C LEU A 115 -5.23 -3.13 9.12
N THR A 116 -5.28 -3.57 10.38
CA THR A 116 -4.25 -3.21 11.35
C THR A 116 -2.88 -3.75 10.95
N GLY A 117 -1.79 -3.18 11.46
CA GLY A 117 -0.43 -3.67 11.19
C GLY A 117 -0.29 -5.17 11.47
N ASN A 118 -0.87 -5.66 12.58
CA ASN A 118 -0.86 -7.09 12.90
C ASN A 118 -1.66 -7.93 11.89
N MET A 119 -2.82 -7.46 11.44
CA MET A 119 -3.60 -8.17 10.42
C MET A 119 -2.84 -8.23 9.09
N SER A 120 -2.29 -7.11 8.66
CA SER A 120 -1.48 -7.04 7.44
C SER A 120 -0.25 -7.93 7.53
N GLY A 121 0.45 -7.92 8.68
CA GLY A 121 1.60 -8.77 8.92
C GLY A 121 1.26 -10.26 8.81
N CYS A 122 0.20 -10.72 9.48
CA CYS A 122 -0.24 -12.12 9.40
C CYS A 122 -0.63 -12.55 7.98
N LEU A 123 -1.33 -11.67 7.23
CA LEU A 123 -1.72 -11.95 5.85
C LEU A 123 -0.50 -12.04 4.91
N LEU A 124 0.45 -11.13 5.06
CA LEU A 124 1.67 -11.13 4.25
C LEU A 124 2.56 -12.33 4.58
N GLU A 125 2.73 -12.66 5.85
CA GLU A 125 3.50 -13.83 6.29
C GLU A 125 2.89 -15.13 5.77
N GLU A 126 1.59 -15.31 5.94
CA GLU A 126 0.89 -16.50 5.42
C GLU A 126 1.05 -16.61 3.91
N TYR A 127 0.81 -15.52 3.18
CA TYR A 127 0.95 -15.49 1.73
C TYR A 127 2.38 -15.85 1.31
N GLU A 128 3.38 -15.19 1.85
CA GLU A 128 4.77 -15.39 1.47
C GLU A 128 5.24 -16.81 1.74
N LEU A 129 4.99 -17.34 2.95
CA LEU A 129 5.43 -18.68 3.34
C LEU A 129 4.69 -19.76 2.55
N SER A 130 3.37 -19.65 2.40
CA SER A 130 2.59 -20.65 1.66
C SER A 130 2.98 -20.70 0.18
N GLN A 131 3.18 -19.55 -0.46
CA GLN A 131 3.50 -19.48 -1.88
C GLN A 131 4.96 -19.87 -2.16
N ARG A 132 5.91 -19.48 -1.32
CA ARG A 132 7.30 -19.94 -1.44
C ARG A 132 7.41 -21.45 -1.20
N LYS A 133 6.68 -22.01 -0.24
CA LYS A 133 6.60 -23.46 -0.04
C LYS A 133 6.02 -24.17 -1.26
N ALA A 134 4.96 -23.64 -1.86
CA ALA A 134 4.35 -24.20 -3.06
C ALA A 134 5.32 -24.21 -4.25
N ALA A 135 6.12 -23.15 -4.41
CA ALA A 135 7.08 -23.00 -5.49
C ALA A 135 8.33 -23.89 -5.30
N ASN A 136 8.84 -24.02 -4.07
CA ASN A 136 10.14 -24.62 -3.79
C ASN A 136 10.03 -26.02 -3.16
N GLY A 137 8.85 -26.49 -2.79
CA GLY A 137 8.61 -27.77 -2.12
C GLY A 137 8.97 -27.79 -0.62
N SER A 138 9.58 -26.72 -0.10
CA SER A 138 9.95 -26.56 1.31
C SER A 138 9.83 -25.11 1.74
N LEU A 139 9.71 -24.87 3.05
CA LEU A 139 9.86 -23.54 3.61
C LEU A 139 11.31 -23.05 3.45
N PRO A 140 11.54 -21.73 3.38
CA PRO A 140 12.89 -21.18 3.45
C PRO A 140 13.57 -21.67 4.72
N GLU A 141 14.80 -22.19 4.59
CA GLU A 141 15.61 -22.49 5.76
C GLU A 141 16.04 -21.17 6.42
N GLU A 142 16.07 -21.15 7.74
CA GLU A 142 16.63 -20.00 8.48
C GLU A 142 18.09 -19.78 8.04
N GLN A 143 18.37 -18.57 7.56
CA GLN A 143 19.74 -18.12 7.25
C GLN A 143 20.28 -17.27 8.38
#